data_442b5cbc127027b93362b23a7ef2f488
#
_entry.id   442b5cbc127027b93362b23a7ef2f488
#
_cell.length_a   1.000
_cell.length_b   1.000
_cell.length_c   1.000
_cell.angle_alpha   90.00
_cell.angle_beta   90.00
_cell.angle_gamma   90.00
#
_symmetry.space_group_name_H-M   'P 1'
#
loop_
_entity.id
_entity.type
_entity.pdbx_description
1 polymer ?
#
loop_
_entity_poly.entity_id
_entity_poly.type
_entity_poly.pdbx_seq_one_letter_code
_entity_poly.pdbx_strand_id
1 'polypeptide(L)'
;MSMNNKKEYLSVSDVNRYLYYKFNDDIALQCVYIQGELSNCKRSGQHYYFSLKDQNSEISAMFFYPANLTLHFIPQDGMSVQVVGKIQIYQKRGSYAVIVNQMTECGIGILYQKYLELKNKLEHEGLFAAEHKLPIPDYPENVGIITAPTGEAINDIVSTFNRRFPLAKLTLYPALVQGLDAPKDLIRALNLSYQNSNLDVLIIGRGGGSFEDLNCFNDEMLARKLYDAPFPTISAVGHEGDYTICDFVCSFRAPTPTGAAMRLTKDKKDVLSVILNESKRLKTGIKNKLISAYN
;
A
#
# COMPACT_ATOMS: atom_id res chain seq x y z
N MET A 1 -54.22 59.34 -3.86
CA MET A 1 -53.70 58.65 -2.65
C MET A 1 -52.30 58.24 -2.93
N SER A 2 -51.36 58.95 -2.33
CA SER A 2 -49.91 58.74 -2.49
C SER A 2 -49.52 57.53 -1.66
N MET A 3 -49.10 56.43 -2.33
CA MET A 3 -48.49 55.30 -1.65
C MET A 3 -47.07 55.73 -1.19
N ASN A 4 -46.95 55.98 0.10
CA ASN A 4 -45.69 56.28 0.78
C ASN A 4 -44.90 54.98 0.89
N ASN A 5 -44.04 54.72 -0.09
CA ASN A 5 -43.15 53.54 -0.12
C ASN A 5 -42.01 53.79 0.84
N LYS A 6 -42.21 53.62 2.16
CA LYS A 6 -41.13 53.59 3.15
C LYS A 6 -40.28 52.37 2.86
N LYS A 7 -39.09 52.58 2.33
CA LYS A 7 -38.09 51.53 2.24
C LYS A 7 -37.72 51.11 3.68
N GLU A 8 -38.19 49.96 4.10
CA GLU A 8 -37.72 49.34 5.35
C GLU A 8 -36.28 48.82 5.15
N TYR A 9 -35.36 49.37 5.92
CA TYR A 9 -33.98 48.87 5.90
C TYR A 9 -33.86 47.73 6.90
N LEU A 10 -33.36 46.57 6.44
CA LEU A 10 -33.09 45.41 7.27
C LEU A 10 -31.75 45.61 7.97
N SER A 11 -31.61 45.10 9.21
CA SER A 11 -30.31 45.03 9.89
C SER A 11 -29.45 43.94 9.26
N VAL A 12 -28.13 44.04 9.44
CA VAL A 12 -27.18 42.97 9.01
C VAL A 12 -27.54 41.62 9.65
N SER A 13 -27.98 41.65 10.91
CA SER A 13 -28.39 40.43 11.63
C SER A 13 -29.68 39.81 11.02
N ASP A 14 -30.61 40.63 10.54
CA ASP A 14 -31.84 40.13 9.91
C ASP A 14 -31.55 39.48 8.56
N VAL A 15 -30.64 40.06 7.78
CA VAL A 15 -30.17 39.46 6.52
C VAL A 15 -29.47 38.13 6.75
N ASN A 16 -28.51 38.06 7.69
CA ASN A 16 -27.79 36.82 8.01
C ASN A 16 -28.72 35.75 8.58
N ARG A 17 -29.72 36.13 9.37
CA ARG A 17 -30.73 35.22 9.89
C ARG A 17 -31.65 34.70 8.77
N TYR A 18 -32.04 35.53 7.85
CA TYR A 18 -32.81 35.11 6.69
C TYR A 18 -32.04 34.11 5.81
N LEU A 19 -30.78 34.40 5.50
CA LEU A 19 -29.92 33.50 4.74
C LEU A 19 -29.70 32.14 5.46
N TYR A 20 -29.52 32.18 6.78
CA TYR A 20 -29.41 30.96 7.58
C TYR A 20 -30.62 30.05 7.44
N TYR A 21 -31.86 30.60 7.54
CA TYR A 21 -33.08 29.80 7.36
C TYR A 21 -33.17 29.28 5.94
N LYS A 22 -32.90 30.12 4.93
CA LYS A 22 -32.92 29.69 3.52
C LYS A 22 -31.98 28.51 3.23
N PHE A 23 -30.77 28.54 3.77
CA PHE A 23 -29.81 27.43 3.60
C PHE A 23 -30.22 26.17 4.38
N ASN A 24 -30.83 26.33 5.55
CA ASN A 24 -31.32 25.18 6.32
C ASN A 24 -32.58 24.54 5.72
N ASP A 25 -33.42 25.30 5.10
CA ASP A 25 -34.68 24.82 4.47
C ASP A 25 -34.43 24.21 3.08
N ASP A 26 -33.24 24.44 2.49
CA ASP A 26 -32.88 23.89 1.20
C ASP A 26 -32.34 22.47 1.34
N ILE A 27 -33.15 21.49 0.95
CA ILE A 27 -32.84 20.06 1.01
C ILE A 27 -31.56 19.74 0.22
N ALA A 28 -31.30 20.42 -0.90
CA ALA A 28 -30.11 20.20 -1.71
C ALA A 28 -28.82 20.59 -0.96
N LEU A 29 -28.87 21.55 -0.03
CA LEU A 29 -27.70 21.97 0.76
C LEU A 29 -27.51 21.15 2.04
N GLN A 30 -28.49 20.33 2.42
CA GLN A 30 -28.37 19.46 3.60
C GLN A 30 -27.52 18.18 3.34
N CYS A 31 -27.37 17.79 2.07
CA CYS A 31 -26.50 16.70 1.68
C CYS A 31 -25.85 17.02 0.33
N VAL A 32 -24.64 17.51 0.37
CA VAL A 32 -23.84 17.85 -0.82
C VAL A 32 -22.70 16.88 -1.01
N TYR A 33 -22.43 16.52 -2.26
CA TYR A 33 -21.30 15.72 -2.69
C TYR A 33 -20.32 16.64 -3.43
N ILE A 34 -19.14 16.87 -2.85
CA ILE A 34 -18.16 17.80 -3.39
C ILE A 34 -16.86 17.04 -3.65
N GLN A 35 -16.29 17.24 -4.83
CA GLN A 35 -14.95 16.81 -5.15
C GLN A 35 -14.06 18.03 -5.27
N GLY A 36 -12.86 17.99 -4.66
CA GLY A 36 -11.91 19.10 -4.71
C GLY A 36 -10.55 18.70 -4.14
N GLU A 37 -9.59 19.60 -4.31
CA GLU A 37 -8.27 19.47 -3.72
C GLU A 37 -8.23 20.12 -2.34
N LEU A 38 -7.62 19.45 -1.36
CA LEU A 38 -7.40 20.01 -0.03
C LEU A 38 -6.36 21.13 -0.07
N SER A 39 -6.64 22.22 0.61
CA SER A 39 -5.69 23.29 0.85
C SER A 39 -5.88 23.89 2.25
N ASN A 40 -4.80 24.48 2.80
CA ASN A 40 -4.79 25.05 4.14
C ASN A 40 -5.25 24.09 5.24
N CYS A 41 -4.94 22.80 5.10
CA CYS A 41 -5.37 21.76 6.02
C CYS A 41 -4.67 21.93 7.38
N LYS A 42 -5.46 22.10 8.44
CA LYS A 42 -4.98 22.29 9.81
C LYS A 42 -5.78 21.40 10.76
N ARG A 43 -5.07 20.74 11.66
CA ARG A 43 -5.69 20.03 12.76
C ARG A 43 -5.69 20.91 14.01
N SER A 44 -6.86 21.10 14.59
CA SER A 44 -7.04 21.81 15.87
C SER A 44 -7.77 20.90 16.85
N GLY A 45 -7.05 20.40 17.84
CA GLY A 45 -7.54 19.37 18.74
C GLY A 45 -7.91 18.09 18.01
N GLN A 46 -9.19 17.72 18.05
CA GLN A 46 -9.75 16.53 17.38
C GLN A 46 -10.45 16.87 16.04
N HIS A 47 -10.34 18.10 15.56
CA HIS A 47 -11.07 18.58 14.37
C HIS A 47 -10.11 18.94 13.26
N TYR A 48 -10.54 18.78 12.00
CA TYR A 48 -9.83 19.25 10.82
C TYR A 48 -10.53 20.47 10.24
N TYR A 49 -9.73 21.47 9.84
CA TYR A 49 -10.15 22.69 9.15
C TYR A 49 -9.34 22.80 7.87
N PHE A 50 -10.00 22.97 6.75
CA PHE A 50 -9.34 23.03 5.44
C PHE A 50 -10.21 23.79 4.45
N SER A 51 -9.68 24.06 3.27
CA SER A 51 -10.44 24.52 2.12
C SER A 51 -10.48 23.42 1.07
N LEU A 52 -11.63 23.30 0.39
CA LEU A 52 -11.77 22.53 -0.84
C LEU A 52 -11.69 23.50 -2.01
N LYS A 53 -10.78 23.28 -2.92
CA LYS A 53 -10.62 24.10 -4.13
C LYS A 53 -10.75 23.26 -5.39
N ASP A 54 -11.24 23.89 -6.46
CA ASP A 54 -11.15 23.46 -7.83
C ASP A 54 -10.37 24.50 -8.65
N GLN A 55 -10.44 24.42 -9.99
CA GLN A 55 -9.74 25.36 -10.88
C GLN A 55 -10.23 26.81 -10.75
N ASN A 56 -11.45 27.05 -10.25
CA ASN A 56 -12.11 28.35 -10.30
C ASN A 56 -12.58 28.85 -8.94
N SER A 57 -12.71 27.99 -7.95
CA SER A 57 -13.40 28.31 -6.68
C SER A 57 -12.79 27.60 -5.50
N GLU A 58 -13.03 28.19 -4.32
CA GLU A 58 -12.61 27.65 -3.03
C GLU A 58 -13.76 27.77 -2.02
N ILE A 59 -13.97 26.75 -1.21
CA ILE A 59 -14.94 26.75 -0.11
C ILE A 59 -14.28 26.22 1.16
N SER A 60 -14.51 26.90 2.28
CA SER A 60 -14.06 26.44 3.60
C SER A 60 -14.81 25.17 4.02
N ALA A 61 -14.11 24.25 4.68
CA ALA A 61 -14.69 23.01 5.17
C ALA A 61 -14.19 22.67 6.58
N MET A 62 -15.02 21.97 7.33
CA MET A 62 -14.76 21.57 8.71
C MET A 62 -15.18 20.11 8.88
N PHE A 63 -14.28 19.29 9.42
CA PHE A 63 -14.54 17.88 9.70
C PHE A 63 -14.38 17.61 11.20
N PHE A 64 -15.51 17.52 11.87
CA PHE A 64 -15.56 17.44 13.31
C PHE A 64 -15.49 16.00 13.83
N TYR A 65 -14.96 15.85 15.05
CA TYR A 65 -15.12 14.64 15.84
C TYR A 65 -16.61 14.50 16.28
N PRO A 66 -17.21 13.29 16.28
CA PRO A 66 -16.59 12.00 15.97
C PRO A 66 -16.65 11.56 14.49
N ALA A 67 -17.23 12.37 13.59
CA ALA A 67 -17.40 12.00 12.18
C ALA A 67 -16.06 11.70 11.49
N ASN A 68 -14.99 12.41 11.87
CA ASN A 68 -13.64 12.21 11.31
C ASN A 68 -12.92 10.93 11.80
N LEU A 69 -13.52 10.15 12.69
CA LEU A 69 -13.01 8.81 13.03
C LEU A 69 -13.11 7.81 11.86
N THR A 70 -13.91 8.12 10.87
CA THR A 70 -14.04 7.30 9.64
C THR A 70 -12.90 7.50 8.65
N LEU A 71 -11.95 8.41 8.94
CA LEU A 71 -10.78 8.62 8.10
C LEU A 71 -9.80 7.45 8.19
N HIS A 72 -9.41 6.93 7.04
CA HIS A 72 -8.37 5.91 6.91
C HIS A 72 -7.03 6.49 6.42
N PHE A 73 -6.94 7.81 6.28
CA PHE A 73 -5.75 8.55 5.86
C PHE A 73 -5.59 9.85 6.64
N ILE A 74 -4.42 10.45 6.58
CA ILE A 74 -4.15 11.78 7.20
C ILE A 74 -4.32 12.83 6.11
N PRO A 75 -5.32 13.74 6.23
CA PRO A 75 -5.53 14.80 5.24
C PRO A 75 -4.33 15.74 5.15
N GLN A 76 -3.85 15.98 3.92
CA GLN A 76 -2.73 16.87 3.62
C GLN A 76 -3.07 17.79 2.45
N ASP A 77 -2.41 18.96 2.39
CA ASP A 77 -2.56 19.89 1.28
C ASP A 77 -2.15 19.23 -0.05
N GLY A 78 -2.92 19.52 -1.09
CA GLY A 78 -2.71 18.94 -2.43
C GLY A 78 -3.45 17.62 -2.69
N MET A 79 -4.01 16.98 -1.67
CA MET A 79 -4.79 15.76 -1.84
C MET A 79 -6.14 16.04 -2.52
N SER A 80 -6.48 15.24 -3.51
CA SER A 80 -7.79 15.25 -4.16
C SER A 80 -8.76 14.39 -3.35
N VAL A 81 -9.87 14.96 -2.89
CA VAL A 81 -10.84 14.25 -2.04
C VAL A 81 -12.27 14.39 -2.53
N GLN A 82 -13.08 13.42 -2.16
CA GLN A 82 -14.54 13.49 -2.24
C GLN A 82 -15.09 13.60 -0.83
N VAL A 83 -15.95 14.61 -0.61
CA VAL A 83 -16.59 14.86 0.67
C VAL A 83 -18.09 14.79 0.56
N VAL A 84 -18.72 14.23 1.57
CA VAL A 84 -20.17 14.29 1.79
C VAL A 84 -20.41 15.12 3.03
N GLY A 85 -21.25 16.14 2.92
CA GLY A 85 -21.50 17.06 4.02
C GLY A 85 -22.71 17.92 3.79
N LYS A 86 -22.87 18.93 4.63
CA LYS A 86 -23.92 19.96 4.49
C LYS A 86 -23.31 21.34 4.44
N ILE A 87 -23.94 22.25 3.72
CA ILE A 87 -23.59 23.66 3.72
C ILE A 87 -24.23 24.35 4.91
N GLN A 88 -23.44 25.06 5.70
CA GLN A 88 -23.93 25.80 6.86
C GLN A 88 -23.39 27.22 6.85
N ILE A 89 -24.28 28.20 7.19
CA ILE A 89 -23.90 29.61 7.39
C ILE A 89 -23.56 29.86 8.85
N TYR A 90 -22.44 30.50 9.06
CA TYR A 90 -22.08 31.06 10.36
C TYR A 90 -22.66 32.47 10.51
N GLN A 91 -23.83 32.58 11.18
CA GLN A 91 -24.63 33.78 11.26
C GLN A 91 -23.88 35.05 11.70
N LYS A 92 -22.94 34.91 12.68
CA LYS A 92 -22.21 36.06 13.23
C LYS A 92 -21.27 36.73 12.22
N ARG A 93 -20.76 35.99 11.22
CA ARG A 93 -19.83 36.50 10.21
C ARG A 93 -20.42 36.54 8.80
N GLY A 94 -21.59 35.96 8.58
CA GLY A 94 -22.17 35.83 7.26
C GLY A 94 -21.37 34.97 6.29
N SER A 95 -20.45 34.12 6.82
CA SER A 95 -19.66 33.18 6.03
C SER A 95 -20.34 31.82 5.98
N TYR A 96 -20.09 31.05 4.93
CA TYR A 96 -20.59 29.69 4.79
C TYR A 96 -19.43 28.69 4.68
N ALA A 97 -19.69 27.46 5.07
CA ALA A 97 -18.72 26.37 5.03
C ALA A 97 -19.40 25.03 4.86
N VAL A 98 -18.66 24.06 4.38
CA VAL A 98 -19.06 22.64 4.34
C VAL A 98 -18.79 22.01 5.71
N ILE A 99 -19.83 21.51 6.37
CA ILE A 99 -19.65 20.62 7.52
C ILE A 99 -19.59 19.20 6.99
N VAL A 100 -18.40 18.63 7.00
CA VAL A 100 -18.10 17.31 6.42
C VAL A 100 -18.59 16.21 7.36
N ASN A 101 -19.32 15.25 6.81
CA ASN A 101 -19.76 14.03 7.49
C ASN A 101 -18.89 12.83 7.11
N GLN A 102 -18.41 12.80 5.87
CA GLN A 102 -17.56 11.75 5.34
C GLN A 102 -16.58 12.33 4.33
N MET A 103 -15.35 11.82 4.32
CA MET A 103 -14.33 12.19 3.34
C MET A 103 -13.57 10.94 2.88
N THR A 104 -13.36 10.84 1.57
CA THR A 104 -12.59 9.79 0.92
C THR A 104 -11.60 10.42 -0.06
N GLU A 105 -10.45 9.79 -0.21
CA GLU A 105 -9.47 10.22 -1.21
C GLU A 105 -9.94 9.88 -2.62
N CYS A 106 -9.75 10.81 -3.58
CA CYS A 106 -10.12 10.60 -4.98
C CYS A 106 -9.13 9.65 -5.66
N GLY A 107 -9.66 8.69 -6.38
CA GLY A 107 -8.84 7.74 -7.14
C GLY A 107 -8.70 6.37 -6.48
N ILE A 108 -8.68 6.28 -5.15
CA ILE A 108 -8.62 4.99 -4.44
C ILE A 108 -9.76 4.07 -4.89
N GLY A 109 -10.98 4.58 -4.95
CA GLY A 109 -12.14 3.77 -5.37
C GLY A 109 -12.00 3.21 -6.78
N ILE A 110 -11.51 4.00 -7.72
CA ILE A 110 -11.31 3.58 -9.12
C ILE A 110 -10.14 2.59 -9.23
N LEU A 111 -9.03 2.84 -8.52
CA LEU A 111 -7.89 1.93 -8.49
C LEU A 111 -8.25 0.60 -7.83
N TYR A 112 -9.01 0.64 -6.74
CA TYR A 112 -9.47 -0.55 -6.05
C TYR A 112 -10.45 -1.37 -6.90
N GLN A 113 -11.36 -0.72 -7.61
CA GLN A 113 -12.26 -1.40 -8.55
C GLN A 113 -11.48 -2.09 -9.68
N LYS A 114 -10.52 -1.40 -10.31
CA LYS A 114 -9.64 -1.98 -11.32
C LYS A 114 -8.82 -3.16 -10.77
N TYR A 115 -8.34 -3.06 -9.53
CA TYR A 115 -7.66 -4.16 -8.85
C TYR A 115 -8.59 -5.37 -8.70
N LEU A 116 -9.84 -5.19 -8.27
CA LEU A 116 -10.80 -6.28 -8.12
C LEU A 116 -11.16 -6.93 -9.46
N GLU A 117 -11.39 -6.11 -10.50
CA GLU A 117 -11.65 -6.60 -11.85
C GLU A 117 -10.48 -7.44 -12.38
N LEU A 118 -9.25 -6.94 -12.24
CA LEU A 118 -8.04 -7.63 -12.65
C LEU A 118 -7.83 -8.92 -11.84
N LYS A 119 -8.01 -8.85 -10.52
CA LYS A 119 -7.92 -10.03 -9.65
C LYS A 119 -8.87 -11.13 -10.10
N ASN A 120 -10.15 -10.82 -10.28
CA ASN A 120 -11.16 -11.77 -10.71
C ASN A 120 -10.81 -12.37 -12.09
N LYS A 121 -10.36 -11.55 -13.03
CA LYS A 121 -9.93 -11.98 -14.37
C LYS A 121 -8.81 -13.02 -14.27
N LEU A 122 -7.71 -12.69 -13.58
CA LEU A 122 -6.53 -13.54 -13.47
C LEU A 122 -6.79 -14.82 -12.63
N GLU A 123 -7.68 -14.74 -11.66
CA GLU A 123 -8.13 -15.90 -10.88
C GLU A 123 -8.92 -16.88 -11.76
N HIS A 124 -9.85 -16.38 -12.58
CA HIS A 124 -10.59 -17.23 -13.56
C HIS A 124 -9.68 -17.85 -14.62
N GLU A 125 -8.61 -17.17 -14.99
CA GLU A 125 -7.58 -17.68 -15.90
C GLU A 125 -6.64 -18.71 -15.22
N GLY A 126 -6.72 -18.86 -13.89
CA GLY A 126 -5.93 -19.85 -13.13
C GLY A 126 -4.52 -19.40 -12.74
N LEU A 127 -4.17 -18.11 -12.90
CA LEU A 127 -2.82 -17.61 -12.58
C LEU A 127 -2.46 -17.72 -11.08
N PHE A 128 -3.45 -17.89 -10.22
CA PHE A 128 -3.25 -18.00 -8.77
C PHE A 128 -3.23 -19.44 -8.26
N ALA A 129 -3.37 -20.41 -9.18
CA ALA A 129 -3.44 -21.83 -8.84
C ALA A 129 -2.15 -22.32 -8.16
N ALA A 130 -2.30 -23.10 -7.10
CA ALA A 130 -1.17 -23.58 -6.30
C ALA A 130 -0.25 -24.54 -7.09
N GLU A 131 -0.80 -25.23 -8.09
CA GLU A 131 -0.09 -26.19 -8.93
C GLU A 131 1.03 -25.55 -9.76
N HIS A 132 0.94 -24.26 -10.05
CA HIS A 132 1.96 -23.49 -10.79
C HIS A 132 3.04 -22.88 -9.89
N LYS A 133 2.82 -22.86 -8.57
CA LYS A 133 3.77 -22.26 -7.63
C LYS A 133 4.96 -23.18 -7.39
N LEU A 134 6.13 -22.71 -7.80
CA LEU A 134 7.37 -23.46 -7.60
C LEU A 134 7.75 -23.52 -6.12
N PRO A 135 8.31 -24.62 -5.62
CA PRO A 135 8.73 -24.77 -4.24
C PRO A 135 9.88 -23.81 -3.90
N ILE A 136 9.82 -23.16 -2.75
CA ILE A 136 10.86 -22.26 -2.25
C ILE A 136 12.04 -23.11 -1.73
N PRO A 137 13.28 -22.89 -2.21
CA PRO A 137 14.44 -23.62 -1.76
C PRO A 137 14.79 -23.33 -0.29
N ASP A 138 15.25 -24.37 0.42
CA ASP A 138 15.64 -24.26 1.82
C ASP A 138 17.01 -23.57 2.04
N TYR A 139 17.90 -23.66 1.04
CA TYR A 139 19.27 -23.13 1.08
C TYR A 139 19.63 -22.51 -0.27
N PRO A 140 19.05 -21.37 -0.65
CA PRO A 140 19.37 -20.74 -1.92
C PRO A 140 20.79 -20.18 -1.91
N GLU A 141 21.57 -20.48 -2.92
CA GLU A 141 22.92 -19.93 -3.09
C GLU A 141 22.90 -18.60 -3.85
N ASN A 142 21.98 -18.46 -4.81
CA ASN A 142 21.85 -17.28 -5.67
C ASN A 142 20.44 -16.68 -5.56
N VAL A 143 20.33 -15.55 -4.91
CA VAL A 143 19.07 -14.87 -4.66
C VAL A 143 19.02 -13.57 -5.49
N GLY A 144 18.03 -13.46 -6.36
CA GLY A 144 17.70 -12.23 -7.06
C GLY A 144 16.82 -11.32 -6.20
N ILE A 145 17.00 -10.02 -6.35
CA ILE A 145 16.19 -9.02 -5.63
C ILE A 145 15.79 -7.93 -6.62
N ILE A 146 14.48 -7.72 -6.81
CA ILE A 146 13.93 -6.60 -7.57
C ILE A 146 13.36 -5.60 -6.56
N THR A 147 13.99 -4.46 -6.43
CA THR A 147 13.57 -3.36 -5.56
C THR A 147 14.30 -2.06 -5.93
N ALA A 148 13.96 -0.95 -5.28
CA ALA A 148 14.72 0.29 -5.42
C ALA A 148 16.18 0.10 -4.94
N PRO A 149 17.15 0.67 -5.64
CA PRO A 149 18.58 0.52 -5.31
C PRO A 149 18.95 1.19 -3.98
N THR A 150 18.13 2.12 -3.53
CA THR A 150 18.28 2.84 -2.26
C THR A 150 16.97 2.74 -1.48
N GLY A 151 17.05 2.55 -0.16
CA GLY A 151 15.88 2.49 0.71
C GLY A 151 15.95 1.38 1.74
N GLU A 152 14.90 1.27 2.53
CA GLU A 152 14.85 0.33 3.66
C GLU A 152 14.77 -1.12 3.20
N ALA A 153 13.99 -1.40 2.14
CA ALA A 153 13.73 -2.78 1.69
C ALA A 153 15.03 -3.54 1.33
N ILE A 154 15.92 -2.94 0.54
CA ILE A 154 17.19 -3.58 0.17
C ILE A 154 18.11 -3.74 1.38
N ASN A 155 18.17 -2.72 2.25
CA ASN A 155 18.97 -2.78 3.45
C ASN A 155 18.50 -3.88 4.42
N ASP A 156 17.21 -4.04 4.58
CA ASP A 156 16.57 -5.07 5.40
C ASP A 156 16.91 -6.49 4.90
N ILE A 157 16.77 -6.69 3.58
CA ILE A 157 17.10 -7.97 2.97
C ILE A 157 18.58 -8.28 3.17
N VAL A 158 19.49 -7.38 2.78
CA VAL A 158 20.93 -7.57 2.87
C VAL A 158 21.38 -7.80 4.31
N SER A 159 20.92 -6.99 5.27
CA SER A 159 21.27 -7.15 6.68
C SER A 159 20.79 -8.48 7.26
N THR A 160 19.61 -8.94 6.85
CA THR A 160 19.06 -10.22 7.29
C THR A 160 19.86 -11.39 6.74
N PHE A 161 20.20 -11.39 5.44
CA PHE A 161 21.06 -12.43 4.86
C PHE A 161 22.45 -12.45 5.49
N ASN A 162 23.11 -11.31 5.64
CA ASN A 162 24.43 -11.21 6.27
C ASN A 162 24.43 -11.78 7.70
N ARG A 163 23.38 -11.58 8.46
CA ARG A 163 23.26 -12.09 9.82
C ARG A 163 22.95 -13.57 9.88
N ARG A 164 22.05 -14.07 9.01
CA ARG A 164 21.49 -15.43 9.11
C ARG A 164 22.13 -16.42 8.16
N PHE A 165 22.40 -16.03 6.92
CA PHE A 165 22.92 -16.91 5.87
C PHE A 165 23.88 -16.17 4.92
N PRO A 166 25.10 -15.80 5.38
CA PRO A 166 26.06 -15.00 4.61
C PRO A 166 26.67 -15.74 3.40
N LEU A 167 26.32 -17.00 3.17
CA LEU A 167 26.81 -17.79 2.03
C LEU A 167 26.05 -17.51 0.73
N ALA A 168 24.84 -16.96 0.81
CA ALA A 168 24.05 -16.65 -0.36
C ALA A 168 24.62 -15.44 -1.10
N LYS A 169 24.69 -15.55 -2.42
CA LYS A 169 25.01 -14.44 -3.33
C LYS A 169 23.73 -13.67 -3.65
N LEU A 170 23.71 -12.39 -3.30
CA LEU A 170 22.59 -11.50 -3.58
C LEU A 170 22.87 -10.71 -4.85
N THR A 171 21.92 -10.74 -5.80
CA THR A 171 22.01 -9.99 -7.06
C THR A 171 20.83 -9.01 -7.13
N LEU A 172 21.13 -7.71 -7.09
CA LEU A 172 20.12 -6.66 -7.21
C LEU A 172 19.81 -6.38 -8.67
N TYR A 173 18.54 -6.39 -9.02
CA TYR A 173 17.96 -5.91 -10.27
C TYR A 173 17.19 -4.62 -9.95
N PRO A 174 17.81 -3.44 -10.08
CA PRO A 174 17.24 -2.20 -9.61
C PRO A 174 16.00 -1.84 -10.44
N ALA A 175 14.93 -1.44 -9.76
CA ALA A 175 13.70 -0.98 -10.38
C ALA A 175 13.01 0.11 -9.55
N LEU A 176 12.23 0.95 -10.24
CA LEU A 176 11.26 1.82 -9.60
C LEU A 176 10.16 0.95 -8.98
N VAL A 177 9.78 1.26 -7.75
CA VAL A 177 8.77 0.50 -6.98
C VAL A 177 7.57 1.35 -6.59
N GLN A 178 7.43 2.51 -7.23
CA GLN A 178 6.30 3.43 -7.10
C GLN A 178 6.26 4.39 -8.29
N GLY A 179 5.08 4.99 -8.53
CA GLY A 179 4.84 5.91 -9.63
C GLY A 179 4.42 5.20 -10.93
N LEU A 180 4.05 6.01 -11.93
CA LEU A 180 3.41 5.54 -13.17
C LEU A 180 4.33 4.68 -14.05
N ASP A 181 5.65 4.91 -14.01
CA ASP A 181 6.61 4.14 -14.81
C ASP A 181 7.13 2.89 -14.11
N ALA A 182 6.79 2.69 -12.83
CA ALA A 182 7.26 1.55 -12.06
C ALA A 182 6.87 0.19 -12.66
N PRO A 183 5.65 -0.06 -13.19
CA PRO A 183 5.30 -1.35 -13.79
C PRO A 183 6.24 -1.72 -14.93
N LYS A 184 6.57 -0.78 -15.82
CA LYS A 184 7.48 -1.00 -16.97
C LYS A 184 8.89 -1.33 -16.48
N ASP A 185 9.34 -0.63 -15.44
CA ASP A 185 10.70 -0.81 -14.92
C ASP A 185 10.82 -2.12 -14.14
N LEU A 186 9.79 -2.53 -13.40
CA LEU A 186 9.70 -3.85 -12.76
C LEU A 186 9.75 -4.98 -13.81
N ILE A 187 9.01 -4.86 -14.91
CA ILE A 187 9.03 -5.83 -16.01
C ILE A 187 10.43 -5.88 -16.65
N ARG A 188 11.09 -4.75 -16.84
CA ARG A 188 12.48 -4.68 -17.35
C ARG A 188 13.43 -5.44 -16.41
N ALA A 189 13.36 -5.17 -15.11
CA ALA A 189 14.20 -5.82 -14.11
C ALA A 189 13.94 -7.33 -14.04
N LEU A 190 12.67 -7.74 -14.16
CA LEU A 190 12.27 -9.14 -14.21
C LEU A 190 12.83 -9.84 -15.46
N ASN A 191 12.75 -9.23 -16.65
CA ASN A 191 13.34 -9.77 -17.87
C ASN A 191 14.87 -9.90 -17.77
N LEU A 192 15.53 -8.97 -17.09
CA LEU A 192 16.97 -9.07 -16.82
C LEU A 192 17.29 -10.24 -15.88
N SER A 193 16.45 -10.50 -14.87
CA SER A 193 16.65 -11.63 -13.98
C SER A 193 16.51 -12.98 -14.69
N TYR A 194 15.68 -13.08 -15.72
CA TYR A 194 15.53 -14.31 -16.53
C TYR A 194 16.77 -14.69 -17.34
N GLN A 195 17.65 -13.71 -17.61
CA GLN A 195 18.92 -13.98 -18.29
C GLN A 195 19.94 -14.65 -17.37
N ASN A 196 19.72 -14.67 -16.08
CA ASN A 196 20.58 -15.31 -15.10
C ASN A 196 20.07 -16.73 -14.78
N SER A 197 20.57 -17.71 -15.52
CA SER A 197 20.19 -19.12 -15.35
C SER A 197 20.55 -19.75 -14.00
N ASN A 198 21.35 -19.05 -13.18
CA ASN A 198 21.81 -19.56 -11.90
C ASN A 198 20.98 -19.05 -10.71
N LEU A 199 19.88 -18.33 -10.93
CA LEU A 199 19.02 -17.88 -9.84
C LEU A 199 18.23 -19.06 -9.26
N ASP A 200 18.30 -19.22 -7.96
CA ASP A 200 17.51 -20.20 -7.20
C ASP A 200 16.16 -19.67 -6.79
N VAL A 201 16.05 -18.34 -6.57
CA VAL A 201 14.83 -17.67 -6.13
C VAL A 201 14.92 -16.16 -6.40
N LEU A 202 13.79 -15.52 -6.61
CA LEU A 202 13.67 -14.08 -6.83
C LEU A 202 12.75 -13.45 -5.78
N ILE A 203 13.21 -12.41 -5.11
CA ILE A 203 12.38 -11.53 -4.27
C ILE A 203 12.00 -10.30 -5.09
N ILE A 204 10.71 -9.98 -5.15
CA ILE A 204 10.20 -8.72 -5.67
C ILE A 204 9.49 -7.99 -4.54
N GLY A 205 9.85 -6.73 -4.28
CA GLY A 205 9.24 -6.04 -3.16
C GLY A 205 9.64 -4.59 -2.99
N ARG A 206 9.01 -3.97 -1.99
CA ARG A 206 9.30 -2.60 -1.55
C ARG A 206 9.11 -2.48 -0.05
N GLY A 207 9.56 -1.36 0.51
CA GLY A 207 9.14 -0.91 1.83
C GLY A 207 7.66 -0.51 1.85
N GLY A 208 7.11 -0.18 3.01
CA GLY A 208 5.72 0.27 3.16
C GLY A 208 5.36 1.46 2.26
N GLY A 209 4.08 1.76 2.15
CA GLY A 209 3.55 2.87 1.36
C GLY A 209 2.03 2.87 1.31
N SER A 210 1.44 3.86 0.65
CA SER A 210 -0.01 3.95 0.43
C SER A 210 -0.48 2.92 -0.60
N PHE A 211 -1.80 2.72 -0.70
CA PHE A 211 -2.40 1.83 -1.70
C PHE A 211 -2.03 2.25 -3.14
N GLU A 212 -1.96 3.56 -3.40
CA GLU A 212 -1.53 4.11 -4.68
C GLU A 212 -0.09 3.72 -5.01
N ASP A 213 0.79 3.78 -4.02
CA ASP A 213 2.19 3.39 -4.18
C ASP A 213 2.34 1.90 -4.51
N LEU A 214 1.48 1.06 -3.92
CA LEU A 214 1.47 -0.37 -4.15
C LEU A 214 0.83 -0.76 -5.49
N ASN A 215 0.08 0.16 -6.11
CA ASN A 215 -0.67 -0.13 -7.33
C ASN A 215 0.20 -0.55 -8.53
N CYS A 216 1.48 -0.19 -8.55
CA CYS A 216 2.40 -0.64 -9.60
C CYS A 216 2.61 -2.17 -9.61
N PHE A 217 2.32 -2.86 -8.50
CA PHE A 217 2.33 -4.32 -8.38
C PHE A 217 0.98 -4.98 -8.75
N ASN A 218 0.00 -4.17 -9.18
CA ASN A 218 -1.30 -4.61 -9.70
C ASN A 218 -1.36 -4.53 -11.23
N ASP A 219 -0.21 -4.63 -11.90
CA ASP A 219 -0.13 -4.63 -13.35
C ASP A 219 -0.30 -6.03 -13.94
N GLU A 220 -1.16 -6.17 -14.97
CA GLU A 220 -1.46 -7.46 -15.58
C GLU A 220 -0.24 -8.08 -16.29
N MET A 221 0.56 -7.26 -16.97
CA MET A 221 1.72 -7.75 -17.70
C MET A 221 2.82 -8.22 -16.74
N LEU A 222 3.02 -7.50 -15.64
CA LEU A 222 3.93 -7.92 -14.56
C LEU A 222 3.47 -9.25 -13.95
N ALA A 223 2.17 -9.40 -13.69
CA ALA A 223 1.59 -10.63 -13.15
C ALA A 223 1.85 -11.84 -14.07
N ARG A 224 1.56 -11.69 -15.36
CA ARG A 224 1.80 -12.75 -16.34
C ARG A 224 3.27 -13.12 -16.47
N LYS A 225 4.14 -12.14 -16.42
CA LYS A 225 5.60 -12.37 -16.42
C LYS A 225 6.07 -13.11 -15.16
N LEU A 226 5.54 -12.75 -13.98
CA LEU A 226 5.84 -13.48 -12.74
C LEU A 226 5.34 -14.92 -12.76
N TYR A 227 4.19 -15.16 -13.40
CA TYR A 227 3.66 -16.51 -13.59
C TYR A 227 4.58 -17.39 -14.45
N ASP A 228 5.17 -16.82 -15.52
CA ASP A 228 6.09 -17.51 -16.43
C ASP A 228 7.53 -17.61 -15.87
N ALA A 229 7.78 -17.21 -14.62
CA ALA A 229 9.11 -17.19 -14.04
C ALA A 229 9.71 -18.61 -13.97
N PRO A 230 10.97 -18.83 -14.45
CA PRO A 230 11.61 -20.13 -14.45
C PRO A 230 12.13 -20.57 -13.07
N PHE A 231 12.00 -19.73 -12.07
CA PHE A 231 12.41 -19.93 -10.68
C PHE A 231 11.30 -19.47 -9.72
N PRO A 232 11.28 -19.97 -8.49
CA PRO A 232 10.31 -19.52 -7.49
C PRO A 232 10.46 -18.03 -7.18
N THR A 233 9.33 -17.36 -6.99
CA THR A 233 9.24 -15.93 -6.71
C THR A 233 8.64 -15.67 -5.35
N ILE A 234 9.13 -14.66 -4.65
CA ILE A 234 8.60 -14.19 -3.37
C ILE A 234 8.18 -12.73 -3.53
N SER A 235 6.91 -12.46 -3.28
CA SER A 235 6.41 -11.10 -3.15
C SER A 235 6.64 -10.60 -1.73
N ALA A 236 7.19 -9.40 -1.60
CA ALA A 236 7.42 -8.70 -0.33
C ALA A 236 7.01 -7.23 -0.46
N VAL A 237 5.73 -7.01 -0.81
CA VAL A 237 5.22 -5.70 -1.25
C VAL A 237 4.39 -5.04 -0.18
N GLY A 238 3.34 -5.70 0.33
CA GLY A 238 2.37 -5.11 1.25
C GLY A 238 2.45 -5.67 2.66
N HIS A 239 2.02 -4.89 3.65
CA HIS A 239 1.84 -5.35 5.03
C HIS A 239 0.69 -6.36 5.14
N GLU A 240 0.38 -6.87 6.33
CA GLU A 240 -0.56 -7.99 6.53
C GLU A 240 -1.94 -7.81 5.90
N GLY A 241 -2.46 -6.56 5.81
CA GLY A 241 -3.78 -6.25 5.24
C GLY A 241 -3.78 -5.89 3.74
N ASP A 242 -2.62 -5.58 3.16
CA ASP A 242 -2.50 -5.00 1.81
C ASP A 242 -2.04 -6.07 0.81
N TYR A 243 -2.98 -6.61 0.03
CA TYR A 243 -2.69 -7.61 -1.00
C TYR A 243 -2.60 -6.97 -2.38
N THR A 244 -1.54 -7.29 -3.11
CA THR A 244 -1.37 -6.95 -4.52
C THR A 244 -1.57 -8.18 -5.42
N ILE A 245 -1.72 -7.96 -6.74
CA ILE A 245 -1.79 -9.06 -7.71
C ILE A 245 -0.52 -9.90 -7.68
N CYS A 246 0.65 -9.29 -7.51
CA CYS A 246 1.92 -10.02 -7.36
C CYS A 246 1.90 -11.01 -6.19
N ASP A 247 1.23 -10.68 -5.08
CA ASP A 247 1.12 -11.56 -3.91
C ASP A 247 0.37 -12.86 -4.21
N PHE A 248 -0.61 -12.82 -5.12
CA PHE A 248 -1.37 -14.01 -5.51
C PHE A 248 -0.61 -14.86 -6.52
N VAL A 249 0.16 -14.24 -7.40
CA VAL A 249 0.87 -14.94 -8.48
C VAL A 249 2.18 -15.57 -7.99
N CYS A 250 2.93 -14.88 -7.16
CA CYS A 250 4.22 -15.36 -6.63
C CYS A 250 4.08 -16.68 -5.87
N SER A 251 5.15 -17.48 -5.88
CA SER A 251 5.22 -18.77 -5.18
C SER A 251 5.01 -18.63 -3.67
N PHE A 252 5.45 -17.51 -3.09
CA PHE A 252 5.28 -17.20 -1.68
C PHE A 252 5.05 -15.70 -1.47
N ARG A 253 4.21 -15.35 -0.49
CA ARG A 253 4.01 -13.98 -0.01
C ARG A 253 4.68 -13.79 1.34
N ALA A 254 5.49 -12.76 1.47
CA ALA A 254 6.01 -12.28 2.73
C ALA A 254 5.42 -10.89 3.04
N PRO A 255 4.99 -10.60 4.26
CA PRO A 255 4.40 -9.29 4.61
C PRO A 255 5.44 -8.16 4.66
N THR A 256 6.73 -8.48 4.62
CA THR A 256 7.83 -7.49 4.66
C THR A 256 9.07 -8.02 3.93
N PRO A 257 9.97 -7.13 3.45
CA PRO A 257 11.25 -7.50 2.89
C PRO A 257 12.11 -8.35 3.84
N THR A 258 12.13 -7.99 5.12
CA THR A 258 12.77 -8.79 6.19
C THR A 258 12.16 -10.19 6.28
N GLY A 259 10.82 -10.30 6.21
CA GLY A 259 10.11 -11.58 6.24
C GLY A 259 10.45 -12.48 5.05
N ALA A 260 10.61 -11.92 3.86
CA ALA A 260 11.06 -12.63 2.68
C ALA A 260 12.47 -13.20 2.86
N ALA A 261 13.40 -12.39 3.35
CA ALA A 261 14.75 -12.82 3.66
C ALA A 261 14.79 -13.91 4.76
N MET A 262 13.96 -13.78 5.79
CA MET A 262 13.84 -14.79 6.85
C MET A 262 13.29 -16.12 6.34
N ARG A 263 12.36 -16.10 5.38
CA ARG A 263 11.82 -17.32 4.76
C ARG A 263 12.89 -18.11 4.01
N LEU A 264 13.85 -17.41 3.41
CA LEU A 264 14.94 -17.99 2.63
C LEU A 264 16.18 -18.36 3.48
N THR A 265 16.22 -17.95 4.73
CA THR A 265 17.41 -18.12 5.58
C THR A 265 17.07 -18.90 6.85
N LYS A 266 17.66 -20.08 7.01
CA LYS A 266 17.68 -20.76 8.32
C LYS A 266 18.68 -20.05 9.24
N ASP A 267 18.40 -20.05 10.54
CA ASP A 267 19.33 -19.42 11.48
C ASP A 267 20.67 -20.18 11.48
N LYS A 268 21.77 -19.46 11.36
CA LYS A 268 23.11 -20.03 11.34
C LYS A 268 23.40 -20.94 12.57
N LYS A 269 22.85 -20.57 13.73
CA LYS A 269 23.00 -21.36 14.96
C LYS A 269 22.30 -22.70 14.86
N ASP A 270 21.09 -22.71 14.28
CA ASP A 270 20.31 -23.94 14.12
C ASP A 270 21.01 -24.88 13.13
N VAL A 271 21.48 -24.35 11.99
CA VAL A 271 22.26 -25.14 11.01
C VAL A 271 23.52 -25.74 11.62
N LEU A 272 24.27 -24.94 12.36
CA LEU A 272 25.48 -25.43 13.06
C LEU A 272 25.14 -26.51 14.10
N SER A 273 24.06 -26.35 14.84
CA SER A 273 23.61 -27.34 15.83
C SER A 273 23.25 -28.68 15.17
N VAL A 274 22.58 -28.66 14.01
CA VAL A 274 22.29 -29.87 13.24
C VAL A 274 23.56 -30.54 12.75
N ILE A 275 24.49 -29.77 12.16
CA ILE A 275 25.78 -30.32 11.67
C ILE A 275 26.56 -30.97 12.80
N LEU A 276 26.67 -30.31 13.96
CA LEU A 276 27.38 -30.84 15.13
C LEU A 276 26.72 -32.13 15.65
N ASN A 277 25.41 -32.20 15.70
CA ASN A 277 24.68 -33.38 16.14
C ASN A 277 24.86 -34.55 15.18
N GLU A 278 24.77 -34.32 13.86
CA GLU A 278 25.00 -35.39 12.87
C GLU A 278 26.46 -35.86 12.88
N SER A 279 27.42 -34.95 13.02
CA SER A 279 28.85 -35.32 13.18
C SER A 279 29.08 -36.22 14.41
N LYS A 280 28.42 -35.90 15.54
CA LYS A 280 28.52 -36.71 16.77
C LYS A 280 27.89 -38.10 16.57
N ARG A 281 26.70 -38.16 15.90
CA ARG A 281 26.03 -39.43 15.56
C ARG A 281 26.89 -40.32 14.68
N LEU A 282 27.49 -39.74 13.63
CA LEU A 282 28.43 -40.46 12.73
C LEU A 282 29.62 -41.01 13.48
N LYS A 283 30.32 -40.21 14.31
CA LYS A 283 31.45 -40.65 15.12
C LYS A 283 31.07 -41.79 16.08
N THR A 284 29.91 -41.71 16.72
CA THR A 284 29.40 -42.75 17.61
C THR A 284 29.06 -44.04 16.84
N GLY A 285 28.43 -43.92 15.69
CA GLY A 285 28.10 -45.04 14.81
C GLY A 285 29.34 -45.80 14.31
N ILE A 286 30.37 -45.05 13.88
CA ILE A 286 31.66 -45.62 13.45
C ILE A 286 32.32 -46.33 14.61
N LYS A 287 32.41 -45.69 15.79
CA LYS A 287 32.97 -46.30 16.98
C LYS A 287 32.31 -47.63 17.37
N ASN A 288 30.96 -47.65 17.37
CA ASN A 288 30.19 -48.84 17.71
C ASN A 288 30.41 -49.98 16.67
N LYS A 289 30.46 -49.65 15.37
CA LYS A 289 30.79 -50.63 14.33
C LYS A 289 32.20 -51.20 14.46
N LEU A 290 33.17 -50.35 14.78
CA LEU A 290 34.53 -50.83 15.04
C LEU A 290 34.57 -51.76 16.25
N ILE A 291 33.95 -51.44 17.37
CA ILE A 291 33.90 -52.29 18.56
C ILE A 291 33.23 -53.63 18.22
N SER A 292 32.10 -53.62 17.47
CA SER A 292 31.42 -54.86 17.10
C SER A 292 32.19 -55.72 16.09
N ALA A 293 33.14 -55.17 15.35
CA ALA A 293 34.01 -55.90 14.42
C ALA A 293 35.25 -56.50 15.08
N TYR A 294 35.65 -56.00 16.27
CA TYR A 294 36.75 -56.50 17.06
C TYR A 294 36.36 -57.53 18.14
N ASN A 295 35.07 -57.66 18.43
CA ASN A 295 34.48 -58.72 19.27
C ASN A 295 33.92 -59.86 18.42
#